data_8c6a9867d0daa301f7a83b7e0dc54725
#
_entry.id   8c6a9867d0daa301f7a83b7e0dc54725
#
_cell.length_a   1.000
_cell.length_b   1.000
_cell.length_c   1.000
_cell.angle_alpha   90.00
_cell.angle_beta   90.00
_cell.angle_gamma   90.00
#
_symmetry.space_group_name_H-M   'P 1'
#
loop_
_entity.id
_entity.type
_entity.pdbx_description
1 polymer ?
#
loop_
_entity_poly.entity_id
_entity_poly.type
_entity_poly.pdbx_seq_one_letter_code
_entity_poly.pdbx_strand_id
1 'polypeptide(L)'
;NLDSDILVIFFTCNHCPYVIGSDETTRITAKKFLNKGVKFAAINSNSENTYVEDSFENMILRMEENNFPWVYLHDSNQEIALKYGALKTPHFFIFDDQRKLVYTGRGVDSPLDSKKIKINNLELALDELTSNTLISIPITNPIGCSVKWEGKDSHWMPPEACDLV
;
A
#
# COMPACT_ATOMS: atom_id res chain seq x y z
N ASN A 1 18.83 -1.96 -3.77
CA ASN A 1 19.22 -2.00 -2.37
C ASN A 1 18.27 -1.09 -1.58
N LEU A 2 17.47 -1.69 -0.68
CA LEU A 2 16.55 -0.97 0.23
C LEU A 2 17.25 -0.63 1.56
N ASP A 3 18.55 -0.36 1.51
CA ASP A 3 19.31 0.14 2.64
C ASP A 3 18.83 1.57 2.96
N SER A 4 18.04 1.68 4.01
CA SER A 4 17.40 2.92 4.45
C SER A 4 17.10 2.84 5.94
N ASP A 5 17.01 3.98 6.58
CA ASP A 5 16.69 4.06 8.01
C ASP A 5 15.23 3.61 8.25
N ILE A 6 14.31 4.01 7.37
CA ILE A 6 12.89 3.68 7.46
C ILE A 6 12.45 3.03 6.15
N LEU A 7 11.68 1.95 6.26
CA LEU A 7 11.13 1.24 5.11
C LEU A 7 9.60 1.22 5.17
N VAL A 8 8.97 1.72 4.11
CA VAL A 8 7.54 1.58 3.89
C VAL A 8 7.31 0.49 2.86
N ILE A 9 6.60 -0.57 3.24
CA ILE A 9 6.09 -1.60 2.33
C ILE A 9 4.59 -1.41 2.23
N PHE A 10 4.04 -1.49 1.02
CA PHE A 10 2.60 -1.46 0.86
C PHE A 10 2.13 -2.41 -0.23
N PHE A 11 1.07 -3.13 0.08
CA PHE A 11 0.37 -3.97 -0.88
C PHE A 11 -0.54 -3.09 -1.72
N THR A 12 -0.43 -3.24 -3.02
CA THR A 12 -1.13 -2.43 -4.03
C THR A 12 -1.52 -3.30 -5.22
N CYS A 13 -2.12 -2.70 -6.23
CA CYS A 13 -2.45 -3.40 -7.48
C CYS A 13 -2.65 -2.38 -8.60
N ASN A 14 -2.95 -2.86 -9.81
CA ASN A 14 -3.05 -1.98 -10.97
C ASN A 14 -4.45 -1.38 -11.19
N HIS A 15 -5.52 -2.07 -10.76
CA HIS A 15 -6.89 -1.73 -11.15
C HIS A 15 -7.81 -1.27 -10.00
N CYS A 16 -7.39 -1.43 -8.73
CA CYS A 16 -8.26 -1.08 -7.59
C CYS A 16 -8.54 0.43 -7.54
N PRO A 17 -9.80 0.87 -7.51
CA PRO A 17 -10.15 2.29 -7.45
C PRO A 17 -9.58 3.02 -6.22
N TYR A 18 -9.46 2.33 -5.10
CA TYR A 18 -8.88 2.87 -3.86
C TYR A 18 -7.37 3.11 -3.98
N VAL A 19 -6.68 2.28 -4.77
CA VAL A 19 -5.27 2.49 -5.11
C VAL A 19 -5.14 3.69 -6.03
N ILE A 20 -5.85 3.67 -7.17
CA ILE A 20 -5.79 4.72 -8.19
C ILE A 20 -6.16 6.09 -7.58
N GLY A 21 -7.20 6.14 -6.76
CA GLY A 21 -7.66 7.38 -6.13
C GLY A 21 -6.68 7.94 -5.09
N SER A 22 -5.82 7.12 -4.51
CA SER A 22 -4.82 7.55 -3.50
C SER A 22 -3.38 7.61 -4.02
N ASP A 23 -3.13 7.23 -5.27
CA ASP A 23 -1.77 7.19 -5.86
C ASP A 23 -1.03 8.53 -5.75
N GLU A 24 -1.70 9.63 -6.11
CA GLU A 24 -1.05 10.94 -6.09
C GLU A 24 -0.71 11.38 -4.67
N THR A 25 -1.59 11.13 -3.71
CA THR A 25 -1.33 11.44 -2.30
C THR A 25 -0.19 10.58 -1.76
N THR A 26 -0.16 9.29 -2.10
CA THR A 26 0.94 8.38 -1.74
C THR A 26 2.26 8.83 -2.38
N ARG A 27 2.24 9.27 -3.65
CA ARG A 27 3.41 9.80 -4.36
C ARG A 27 3.96 11.05 -3.69
N ILE A 28 3.09 12.01 -3.34
CA ILE A 28 3.47 13.25 -2.66
C ILE A 28 4.12 12.90 -1.32
N THR A 29 3.50 12.02 -0.53
CA THR A 29 4.04 11.55 0.75
C THR A 29 5.42 10.89 0.55
N ALA A 30 5.55 9.96 -0.40
CA ALA A 30 6.82 9.30 -0.67
C ALA A 30 7.93 10.32 -1.02
N LYS A 31 7.65 11.28 -1.93
CA LYS A 31 8.61 12.32 -2.31
C LYS A 31 9.02 13.22 -1.13
N LYS A 32 8.09 13.56 -0.24
CA LYS A 32 8.36 14.36 0.97
C LYS A 32 9.42 13.71 1.87
N PHE A 33 9.44 12.38 1.94
CA PHE A 33 10.30 11.64 2.86
C PHE A 33 11.54 11.01 2.22
N LEU A 34 11.70 11.04 0.89
CA LEU A 34 12.87 10.47 0.21
C LEU A 34 14.21 10.95 0.78
N ASN A 35 14.33 12.25 1.07
CA ASN A 35 15.54 12.85 1.61
C ASN A 35 15.68 12.72 3.14
N LYS A 36 14.73 12.03 3.79
CA LYS A 36 14.73 11.76 5.23
C LYS A 36 15.05 10.30 5.57
N GLY A 37 15.71 9.58 4.65
CA GLY A 37 16.07 8.17 4.84
C GLY A 37 14.92 7.19 4.73
N VAL A 38 13.77 7.59 4.16
CA VAL A 38 12.61 6.71 3.96
C VAL A 38 12.61 6.17 2.54
N LYS A 39 12.46 4.85 2.40
CA LYS A 39 12.26 4.20 1.11
C LYS A 39 10.93 3.47 1.06
N PHE A 40 10.37 3.39 -0.14
CA PHE A 40 9.09 2.77 -0.41
C PHE A 40 9.25 1.57 -1.34
N ALA A 41 8.54 0.50 -1.02
CA ALA A 41 8.39 -0.68 -1.87
C ALA A 41 6.91 -1.04 -1.98
N ALA A 42 6.40 -1.05 -3.19
CA ALA A 42 5.06 -1.50 -3.52
C ALA A 42 5.09 -2.99 -3.89
N ILE A 43 4.09 -3.76 -3.48
CA ILE A 43 3.96 -5.19 -3.78
C ILE A 43 2.58 -5.44 -4.37
N ASN A 44 2.54 -6.06 -5.56
CA ASN A 44 1.31 -6.61 -6.13
C ASN A 44 1.27 -8.11 -5.88
N SER A 45 0.26 -8.54 -5.12
CA SER A 45 0.01 -9.95 -4.81
C SER A 45 -1.35 -10.42 -5.34
N ASN A 46 -2.01 -9.62 -6.19
CA ASN A 46 -3.25 -10.07 -6.82
C ASN A 46 -2.96 -11.14 -7.87
N SER A 47 -3.82 -12.17 -7.93
CA SER A 47 -3.74 -13.20 -8.96
C SER A 47 -4.03 -12.61 -10.34
N GLU A 48 -3.06 -12.71 -11.26
CA GLU A 48 -3.23 -12.32 -12.66
C GLU A 48 -4.15 -13.28 -13.43
N ASN A 49 -4.32 -14.51 -12.94
CA ASN A 49 -5.25 -15.47 -13.51
C ASN A 49 -6.71 -15.06 -13.28
N THR A 50 -6.97 -14.34 -12.20
CA THR A 50 -8.30 -13.80 -11.90
C THR A 50 -8.48 -12.39 -12.47
N TYR A 51 -7.43 -11.57 -12.44
CA TYR A 51 -7.43 -10.18 -12.92
C TYR A 51 -6.19 -9.92 -13.76
N VAL A 52 -6.33 -10.05 -15.08
CA VAL A 52 -5.24 -9.82 -16.05
C VAL A 52 -4.65 -8.41 -15.96
N GLU A 53 -5.44 -7.44 -15.47
CA GLU A 53 -4.99 -6.07 -15.20
C GLU A 53 -3.84 -6.02 -14.19
N ASP A 54 -3.73 -7.03 -13.31
CA ASP A 54 -2.68 -7.15 -12.31
C ASP A 54 -1.47 -8.00 -12.75
N SER A 55 -1.37 -8.31 -14.04
CA SER A 55 -0.22 -9.02 -14.60
C SER A 55 1.08 -8.23 -14.44
N PHE A 56 2.19 -8.93 -14.51
CA PHE A 56 3.52 -8.33 -14.41
C PHE A 56 3.78 -7.33 -15.54
N GLU A 57 3.32 -7.62 -16.75
CA GLU A 57 3.41 -6.71 -17.91
C GLU A 57 2.67 -5.40 -17.64
N ASN A 58 1.46 -5.47 -17.09
CA ASN A 58 0.69 -4.28 -16.72
C ASN A 58 1.31 -3.50 -15.55
N MET A 59 2.03 -4.16 -14.64
CA MET A 59 2.83 -3.47 -13.62
C MET A 59 3.95 -2.63 -14.24
N ILE A 60 4.65 -3.16 -15.26
CA ILE A 60 5.69 -2.42 -15.99
C ILE A 60 5.09 -1.17 -16.64
N LEU A 61 4.01 -1.34 -17.40
CA LEU A 61 3.32 -0.23 -18.06
C LEU A 61 2.87 0.85 -17.05
N ARG A 62 2.30 0.43 -15.94
CA ARG A 62 1.86 1.35 -14.88
C ARG A 62 3.02 2.14 -14.27
N MET A 63 4.19 1.52 -14.08
CA MET A 63 5.39 2.21 -13.60
C MET A 63 5.92 3.22 -14.63
N GLU A 64 5.94 2.87 -15.91
CA GLU A 64 6.37 3.74 -17.01
C GLU A 64 5.46 4.96 -17.16
N GLU A 65 4.13 4.74 -17.14
CA GLU A 65 3.14 5.81 -17.30
C GLU A 65 3.12 6.78 -16.11
N ASN A 66 3.32 6.28 -14.90
CA ASN A 66 3.17 7.08 -13.69
C ASN A 66 4.49 7.56 -13.09
N ASN A 67 5.61 6.93 -13.42
CA ASN A 67 6.93 7.25 -12.87
C ASN A 67 6.92 7.37 -11.33
N PHE A 68 6.39 6.36 -10.66
CA PHE A 68 6.29 6.33 -9.21
C PHE A 68 7.67 6.30 -8.53
N PRO A 69 7.83 6.96 -7.36
CA PRO A 69 9.12 7.04 -6.66
C PRO A 69 9.41 5.81 -5.77
N TRP A 70 8.96 4.63 -6.15
CA TRP A 70 9.15 3.37 -5.42
C TRP A 70 9.46 2.21 -6.36
N VAL A 71 10.01 1.14 -5.81
CA VAL A 71 10.11 -0.13 -6.53
C VAL A 71 8.75 -0.83 -6.50
N TYR A 72 8.39 -1.52 -7.58
CA TYR A 72 7.15 -2.28 -7.68
C TYR A 72 7.46 -3.75 -7.90
N LEU A 73 7.13 -4.57 -6.93
CA LEU A 73 7.48 -5.98 -6.84
C LEU A 73 6.25 -6.86 -7.11
N HIS A 74 6.45 -7.96 -7.81
CA HIS A 74 5.41 -8.95 -8.08
C HIS A 74 5.55 -10.15 -7.13
N ASP A 75 4.54 -10.39 -6.32
CA ASP A 75 4.40 -11.54 -5.41
C ASP A 75 3.46 -12.57 -6.05
N SER A 76 3.93 -13.20 -7.13
CA SER A 76 3.12 -14.06 -8.00
C SER A 76 2.56 -15.31 -7.29
N ASN A 77 3.26 -15.82 -6.27
CA ASN A 77 2.81 -16.96 -5.46
C ASN A 77 2.07 -16.56 -4.17
N GLN A 78 1.89 -15.26 -3.95
CA GLN A 78 1.14 -14.67 -2.83
C GLN A 78 1.67 -15.00 -1.43
N GLU A 79 2.88 -15.54 -1.34
CA GLU A 79 3.49 -15.92 -0.06
C GLU A 79 3.82 -14.69 0.81
N ILE A 80 4.22 -13.58 0.18
CA ILE A 80 4.57 -12.37 0.91
C ILE A 80 3.31 -11.74 1.51
N ALA A 81 2.22 -11.65 0.73
CA ALA A 81 0.95 -11.17 1.24
C ALA A 81 0.44 -11.99 2.42
N LEU A 82 0.55 -13.32 2.35
CA LEU A 82 0.18 -14.22 3.45
C LEU A 82 1.03 -13.97 4.71
N LYS A 83 2.35 -13.87 4.56
CA LYS A 83 3.29 -13.64 5.68
C LYS A 83 3.06 -12.29 6.37
N TYR A 84 2.70 -11.27 5.60
CA TYR A 84 2.39 -9.93 6.14
C TYR A 84 0.98 -9.83 6.71
N GLY A 85 0.09 -10.76 6.41
CA GLY A 85 -1.32 -10.66 6.73
C GLY A 85 -1.98 -9.51 5.97
N ALA A 86 -1.60 -9.31 4.69
CA ALA A 86 -2.16 -8.26 3.86
C ALA A 86 -3.64 -8.54 3.57
N LEU A 87 -4.51 -7.58 3.90
CA LEU A 87 -5.97 -7.74 3.79
C LEU A 87 -6.54 -7.02 2.57
N LYS A 88 -6.01 -5.84 2.29
CA LYS A 88 -6.56 -4.88 1.33
C LYS A 88 -5.47 -4.35 0.39
N THR A 89 -5.91 -3.70 -0.68
CA THR A 89 -5.08 -2.83 -1.50
C THR A 89 -5.73 -1.45 -1.59
N PRO A 90 -5.04 -0.35 -1.12
CA PRO A 90 -3.72 -0.35 -0.51
C PRO A 90 -3.72 -0.76 0.99
N HIS A 91 -2.63 -1.41 1.45
CA HIS A 91 -2.37 -1.71 2.87
C HIS A 91 -0.90 -1.43 3.18
N PHE A 92 -0.63 -0.53 4.11
CA PHE A 92 0.71 -0.02 4.42
C PHE A 92 1.31 -0.66 5.68
N PHE A 93 2.63 -0.83 5.66
CA PHE A 93 3.47 -1.32 6.77
C PHE A 93 4.71 -0.44 6.83
N ILE A 94 5.00 0.16 8.00
CA ILE A 94 6.20 0.96 8.21
C ILE A 94 7.11 0.23 9.19
N PHE A 95 8.38 0.10 8.79
CA PHE A 95 9.44 -0.47 9.60
C PHE A 95 10.47 0.61 9.94
N ASP A 96 10.92 0.64 11.19
CA ASP A 96 11.97 1.52 11.66
C ASP A 96 13.38 1.07 11.18
N ASP A 97 14.42 1.75 11.64
CA ASP A 97 15.82 1.46 11.33
C ASP A 97 16.30 0.08 11.83
N GLN A 98 15.61 -0.49 12.83
CA GLN A 98 15.85 -1.83 13.35
C GLN A 98 14.99 -2.90 12.66
N ARG A 99 14.24 -2.51 11.60
CA ARG A 99 13.28 -3.38 10.88
C ARG A 99 12.14 -3.89 11.76
N LYS A 100 11.80 -3.17 12.81
CA LYS A 100 10.62 -3.43 13.63
C LYS A 100 9.40 -2.77 12.99
N LEU A 101 8.29 -3.50 12.91
CA LEU A 101 7.00 -2.95 12.46
C LEU A 101 6.51 -1.94 13.48
N VAL A 102 6.30 -0.69 13.05
CA VAL A 102 5.87 0.43 13.91
C VAL A 102 4.53 1.03 13.48
N TYR A 103 4.10 0.77 12.26
CA TYR A 103 2.77 1.15 11.77
C TYR A 103 2.22 0.13 10.79
N THR A 104 0.91 -0.13 10.86
CA THR A 104 0.18 -0.86 9.82
C THR A 104 -1.24 -0.31 9.64
N GLY A 105 -1.70 -0.26 8.39
CA GLY A 105 -3.07 0.13 8.08
C GLY A 105 -3.23 0.92 6.79
N ARG A 106 -4.13 1.91 6.81
CA ARG A 106 -4.45 2.74 5.65
C ARG A 106 -3.42 3.84 5.42
N GLY A 107 -3.32 4.31 4.16
CA GLY A 107 -2.54 5.52 3.85
C GLY A 107 -3.31 6.78 4.23
N VAL A 108 -4.56 6.86 3.79
CA VAL A 108 -5.46 8.01 4.01
C VAL A 108 -6.85 7.54 4.43
N ASP A 109 -7.63 8.43 5.02
CA ASP A 109 -9.00 8.13 5.47
C ASP A 109 -10.06 8.15 4.35
N SER A 110 -9.74 8.72 3.18
CA SER A 110 -10.63 8.76 2.01
C SER A 110 -9.86 8.49 0.71
N PRO A 111 -9.48 7.22 0.42
CA PRO A 111 -8.65 6.90 -0.73
C PRO A 111 -9.34 7.01 -2.09
N LEU A 112 -10.69 7.00 -2.15
CA LEU A 112 -11.44 7.17 -3.40
C LEU A 112 -11.53 8.62 -3.89
N ASP A 113 -11.43 9.59 -2.98
CA ASP A 113 -11.62 11.00 -3.30
C ASP A 113 -10.61 11.85 -2.51
N SER A 114 -9.57 12.28 -3.19
CA SER A 114 -8.50 13.09 -2.58
C SER A 114 -9.00 14.41 -1.95
N LYS A 115 -10.12 14.94 -2.45
CA LYS A 115 -10.73 16.18 -1.88
C LYS A 115 -11.39 15.94 -0.54
N LYS A 116 -11.69 14.70 -0.19
CA LYS A 116 -12.32 14.31 1.09
C LYS A 116 -11.31 13.83 2.13
N ILE A 117 -10.04 13.73 1.77
CA ILE A 117 -9.00 13.35 2.73
C ILE A 117 -8.93 14.41 3.83
N LYS A 118 -9.16 13.97 5.06
CA LYS A 118 -8.98 14.77 6.28
C LYS A 118 -7.72 14.37 7.03
N ILE A 119 -7.34 13.09 6.96
CA ILE A 119 -6.19 12.55 7.66
C ILE A 119 -5.36 11.70 6.69
N ASN A 120 -4.10 12.08 6.50
CA ASN A 120 -3.10 11.24 5.87
C ASN A 120 -2.34 10.50 6.99
N ASN A 121 -2.81 9.28 7.31
CA ASN A 121 -2.24 8.48 8.40
C ASN A 121 -0.80 8.04 8.11
N LEU A 122 -0.48 7.75 6.83
CA LEU A 122 0.87 7.40 6.41
C LEU A 122 1.86 8.55 6.65
N GLU A 123 1.48 9.75 6.22
CA GLU A 123 2.30 10.94 6.39
C GLU A 123 2.49 11.30 7.87
N LEU A 124 1.41 11.22 8.68
CA LEU A 124 1.46 11.47 10.11
C LEU A 124 2.44 10.52 10.80
N ALA A 125 2.33 9.22 10.54
CA ALA A 125 3.23 8.22 11.13
C ALA A 125 4.70 8.45 10.72
N LEU A 126 4.95 8.82 9.46
CA LEU A 126 6.30 9.12 8.98
C LEU A 126 6.86 10.43 9.56
N ASP A 127 6.04 11.48 9.72
CA ASP A 127 6.46 12.73 10.37
C ASP A 127 6.84 12.48 11.85
N GLU A 128 6.05 11.71 12.58
CA GLU A 128 6.34 11.32 13.97
C GLU A 128 7.63 10.50 14.04
N LEU A 129 7.78 9.47 13.21
CA LEU A 129 8.94 8.57 13.22
C LEU A 129 10.24 9.30 12.84
N THR A 130 10.20 10.15 11.80
CA THR A 130 11.38 10.92 11.37
C THR A 130 11.74 12.06 12.33
N SER A 131 10.83 12.44 13.22
CA SER A 131 11.04 13.39 14.31
C SER A 131 11.47 12.72 15.62
N ASN A 132 11.75 11.40 15.60
CA ASN A 132 12.09 10.58 16.76
C ASN A 132 11.03 10.64 17.88
N THR A 133 9.77 10.73 17.51
CA THR A 133 8.64 10.63 18.44
C THR A 133 7.92 9.30 18.26
N LEU A 134 7.19 8.87 19.27
CA LEU A 134 6.37 7.67 19.19
C LEU A 134 5.21 7.91 18.22
N ILE A 135 4.89 6.90 17.41
CA ILE A 135 3.72 6.94 16.54
C ILE A 135 2.46 6.94 17.38
N SER A 136 1.67 8.00 17.28
CA SER A 136 0.47 8.22 18.07
C SER A 136 -0.66 7.23 17.73
N ILE A 137 -0.75 6.83 16.45
CA ILE A 137 -1.73 5.87 15.93
C ILE A 137 -1.01 4.78 15.16
N PRO A 138 -0.49 3.73 15.83
CA PRO A 138 0.34 2.70 15.19
C PRO A 138 -0.46 1.71 14.33
N ILE A 139 -1.77 1.62 14.52
CA ILE A 139 -2.64 0.68 13.80
C ILE A 139 -3.90 1.41 13.35
N THR A 140 -4.24 1.25 12.07
CA THR A 140 -5.53 1.69 11.52
C THR A 140 -6.12 0.59 10.63
N ASN A 141 -7.43 0.58 10.43
CA ASN A 141 -8.05 -0.35 9.49
C ASN A 141 -7.67 0.05 8.05
N PRO A 142 -7.11 -0.86 7.23
CA PRO A 142 -6.85 -0.58 5.83
C PRO A 142 -8.18 -0.40 5.07
N ILE A 143 -8.22 0.60 4.19
CA ILE A 143 -9.39 0.89 3.34
C ILE A 143 -9.03 0.58 1.90
N GLY A 144 -9.75 -0.35 1.28
CA GLY A 144 -9.46 -0.76 -0.08
C GLY A 144 -10.16 -2.05 -0.49
N CYS A 145 -9.88 -2.51 -1.71
CA CYS A 145 -10.34 -3.81 -2.19
C CYS A 145 -9.58 -4.93 -1.48
N SER A 146 -10.22 -6.08 -1.31
CA SER A 146 -9.54 -7.28 -0.78
C SER A 146 -8.45 -7.75 -1.75
N VAL A 147 -7.36 -8.30 -1.23
CA VAL A 147 -6.36 -9.01 -2.03
C VAL A 147 -7.05 -10.13 -2.83
N LYS A 148 -6.71 -10.25 -4.11
CA LYS A 148 -7.31 -11.24 -5.02
C LYS A 148 -6.49 -12.53 -4.98
N TRP A 149 -6.95 -13.48 -4.17
CA TRP A 149 -6.27 -14.74 -3.98
C TRP A 149 -6.49 -15.69 -5.16
N GLU A 150 -5.45 -16.43 -5.52
CA GLU A 150 -5.53 -17.49 -6.54
C GLU A 150 -6.61 -18.52 -6.20
N GLY A 151 -7.34 -19.01 -7.22
CA GLY A 151 -8.41 -20.00 -7.07
C GLY A 151 -9.69 -19.48 -6.41
N LYS A 152 -9.79 -18.15 -6.19
CA LYS A 152 -11.02 -17.51 -5.73
C LYS A 152 -11.62 -16.68 -6.87
N ASP A 153 -12.36 -17.35 -7.74
CA ASP A 153 -12.96 -16.77 -8.96
C ASP A 153 -14.08 -15.76 -8.69
N SER A 154 -14.52 -15.63 -7.44
CA SER A 154 -15.51 -14.65 -7.04
C SER A 154 -15.28 -14.19 -5.60
N HIS A 155 -15.55 -12.92 -5.33
CA HIS A 155 -15.72 -12.45 -3.96
C HIS A 155 -16.77 -13.31 -3.26
N TRP A 156 -16.38 -13.99 -2.19
CA TRP A 156 -17.33 -14.70 -1.33
C TRP A 156 -18.23 -13.73 -0.54
N MET A 157 -17.85 -12.46 -0.46
CA MET A 157 -18.67 -11.38 0.09
C MET A 157 -19.29 -10.57 -1.06
N PRO A 158 -20.60 -10.24 -0.99
CA PRO A 158 -21.21 -9.31 -1.92
C PRO A 158 -20.52 -7.93 -1.84
N PRO A 159 -20.52 -7.15 -2.95
CA PRO A 159 -19.86 -5.83 -2.99
C PRO A 159 -20.25 -4.90 -1.85
N GLU A 160 -21.51 -4.95 -1.40
CA GLU A 160 -22.03 -4.13 -0.32
C GLU A 160 -21.40 -4.46 1.05
N ALA A 161 -20.85 -5.67 1.22
CA ALA A 161 -20.18 -6.07 2.45
C ALA A 161 -18.72 -5.59 2.52
N CYS A 162 -18.16 -5.14 1.40
CA CYS A 162 -16.79 -4.56 1.39
C CYS A 162 -16.72 -3.20 2.08
N ASP A 163 -17.84 -2.51 2.23
CA ASP A 163 -17.93 -1.20 2.89
C ASP A 163 -18.12 -1.29 4.41
N LEU A 164 -18.29 -2.50 4.95
CA LEU A 164 -18.60 -2.74 6.36
C LEU A 164 -17.41 -3.24 7.19
N VAL A 165 -16.22 -3.38 6.59
CA VAL A 165 -15.02 -3.92 7.29
C VAL A 165 -13.86 -2.96 7.22
#